data_4a366d9862e4e0e9833a3940e0f187b9
#
_entry.id   4a366d9862e4e0e9833a3940e0f187b9
#
_cell.length_a   1.000
_cell.length_b   1.000
_cell.length_c   1.000
_cell.angle_alpha   90.00
_cell.angle_beta   90.00
_cell.angle_gamma   90.00
#
_symmetry.space_group_name_H-M   'P 1'
#
loop_
_entity.id
_entity.type
_entity.pdbx_description
1 polymer ?
#
loop_
_entity_poly.entity_id
_entity_poly.type
_entity_poly.pdbx_seq_one_letter_code
_entity_poly.pdbx_strand_id
1 'polypeptide(L)'
;MCGIVGFTGSQNAAPILLDGLKKLEYRGYDSAGIAVLGEKGIHMVKASGMIKNLDAKIKGGAALPGHAGIGHTRWATHGEPTDVNAHPHMSNDNKFAVVNGIIENYAQLREELKGKGFQFKSETDTEVIVHLMDMYYEGDLKKAVLKTISRLEGAYALGILCSEEGGRIVA
;
A
#
# COMPACT_ATOMS: atom_id res chain seq x y z
N MET A 1 -1.29 12.08 11.52
CA MET A 1 -2.34 11.39 10.72
C MET A 1 -1.78 11.09 9.34
N CYS A 2 -2.02 9.90 8.82
CA CYS A 2 -1.55 9.49 7.50
C CYS A 2 -2.30 10.18 6.36
N GLY A 3 -1.69 10.22 5.16
CA GLY A 3 -2.30 10.69 3.93
C GLY A 3 -2.32 9.58 2.87
N ILE A 4 -3.42 9.45 2.13
CA ILE A 4 -3.59 8.47 1.05
C ILE A 4 -3.89 9.22 -0.24
N VAL A 5 -3.28 8.80 -1.33
CA VAL A 5 -3.60 9.26 -2.69
C VAL A 5 -3.74 8.04 -3.59
N GLY A 6 -4.79 8.02 -4.42
CA GLY A 6 -5.00 7.04 -5.47
C GLY A 6 -5.20 7.74 -6.82
N PHE A 7 -4.70 7.14 -7.88
CA PHE A 7 -4.88 7.64 -9.24
C PHE A 7 -5.02 6.48 -10.22
N THR A 8 -5.98 6.59 -11.14
CA THR A 8 -6.09 5.77 -12.33
C THR A 8 -6.53 6.66 -13.49
N GLY A 9 -5.91 6.50 -14.67
CA GLY A 9 -6.19 7.36 -15.82
C GLY A 9 -5.24 7.12 -16.98
N SER A 10 -5.20 8.05 -17.93
CA SER A 10 -4.32 7.97 -19.11
C SER A 10 -2.92 8.54 -18.90
N GLN A 11 -2.72 9.29 -17.83
CA GLN A 11 -1.43 9.92 -17.52
C GLN A 11 -0.55 9.00 -16.68
N ASN A 12 0.76 9.28 -16.61
CA ASN A 12 1.64 8.58 -15.67
C ASN A 12 1.23 8.87 -14.22
N ALA A 13 0.95 7.80 -13.47
CA ALA A 13 0.43 7.91 -12.11
C ALA A 13 1.44 8.47 -11.11
N ALA A 14 2.71 8.10 -11.21
CA ALA A 14 3.70 8.40 -10.18
C ALA A 14 3.91 9.90 -9.92
N PRO A 15 4.02 10.79 -10.92
CA PRO A 15 4.12 12.24 -10.68
C PRO A 15 2.87 12.81 -9.99
N ILE A 16 1.67 12.33 -10.37
CA ILE A 16 0.39 12.79 -9.81
C ILE A 16 0.28 12.36 -8.33
N LEU A 17 0.63 11.11 -8.04
CA LEU A 17 0.66 10.58 -6.68
C LEU A 17 1.65 11.36 -5.82
N LEU A 18 2.85 11.63 -6.35
CA LEU A 18 3.88 12.40 -5.66
C LEU A 18 3.42 13.82 -5.32
N ASP A 19 2.78 14.52 -6.28
CA ASP A 19 2.22 15.87 -6.04
C ASP A 19 1.12 15.84 -4.98
N GLY A 20 0.23 14.85 -5.04
CA GLY A 20 -0.80 14.65 -4.03
C GLY A 20 -0.21 14.39 -2.63
N LEU A 21 0.80 13.54 -2.54
CA LEU A 21 1.48 13.26 -1.27
C LEU A 21 2.22 14.46 -0.71
N LYS A 22 2.85 15.30 -1.54
CA LYS A 22 3.47 16.57 -1.13
C LYS A 22 2.47 17.49 -0.42
N LYS A 23 1.23 17.53 -0.89
CA LYS A 23 0.15 18.31 -0.27
C LYS A 23 -0.34 17.74 1.07
N LEU A 24 -0.07 16.45 1.32
CA LEU A 24 -0.46 15.74 2.54
C LEU A 24 0.69 15.55 3.53
N GLU A 25 1.90 15.99 3.21
CA GLU A 25 3.10 15.77 4.04
C GLU A 25 2.96 16.35 5.45
N TYR A 26 2.25 17.46 5.61
CA TYR A 26 1.98 18.05 6.93
C TYR A 26 1.23 17.10 7.89
N ARG A 27 0.59 16.05 7.36
CA ARG A 27 -0.16 15.04 8.13
C ARG A 27 0.69 13.83 8.51
N GLY A 28 1.78 13.57 7.79
CA GLY A 28 2.67 12.45 8.05
C GLY A 28 3.96 12.64 7.26
N TYR A 29 5.10 12.62 7.95
CA TYR A 29 6.41 12.92 7.37
C TYR A 29 7.52 11.98 7.83
N ASP A 30 7.17 10.86 8.49
CA ASP A 30 8.17 9.89 8.95
C ASP A 30 8.59 8.90 7.87
N SER A 31 7.70 8.63 6.94
CA SER A 31 7.98 7.82 5.75
C SER A 31 6.91 7.99 4.69
N ALA A 32 7.24 7.68 3.46
CA ALA A 32 6.31 7.72 2.34
C ALA A 32 6.61 6.60 1.34
N GLY A 33 5.62 6.27 0.51
CA GLY A 33 5.82 5.33 -0.57
C GLY A 33 4.71 5.37 -1.60
N ILE A 34 5.02 4.85 -2.77
CA ILE A 34 4.15 4.77 -3.94
C ILE A 34 4.23 3.35 -4.51
N ALA A 35 3.09 2.80 -4.89
CA ALA A 35 2.98 1.60 -5.72
C ALA A 35 2.26 1.96 -7.01
N VAL A 36 2.83 1.59 -8.15
CA VAL A 36 2.29 1.87 -9.48
C VAL A 36 2.22 0.58 -10.28
N LEU A 37 1.12 0.37 -10.99
CA LEU A 37 0.97 -0.72 -11.94
C LEU A 37 1.61 -0.31 -13.27
N GLY A 38 2.75 -0.95 -13.57
CA GLY A 38 3.44 -0.87 -14.84
C GLY A 38 3.17 -2.11 -15.71
N GLU A 39 3.84 -2.21 -16.84
CA GLU A 39 3.69 -3.33 -17.79
C GLU A 39 4.04 -4.70 -17.21
N LYS A 40 4.95 -4.75 -16.22
CA LYS A 40 5.45 -6.00 -15.60
C LYS A 40 4.83 -6.26 -14.21
N GLY A 41 3.70 -5.64 -13.89
CA GLY A 41 3.04 -5.73 -12.60
C GLY A 41 3.25 -4.52 -11.70
N ILE A 42 3.01 -4.68 -10.40
CA ILE A 42 3.13 -3.58 -9.44
C ILE A 42 4.59 -3.33 -9.09
N HIS A 43 5.03 -2.10 -9.29
CA HIS A 43 6.32 -1.59 -8.84
C HIS A 43 6.12 -0.67 -7.64
N MET A 44 6.89 -0.90 -6.57
CA MET A 44 6.76 -0.17 -5.31
C MET A 44 8.10 0.44 -4.92
N VAL A 45 8.08 1.73 -4.55
CA VAL A 45 9.22 2.44 -3.97
C VAL A 45 8.81 3.11 -2.67
N LYS A 46 9.62 2.94 -1.65
CA LYS A 46 9.40 3.48 -0.31
C LYS A 46 10.64 4.24 0.17
N ALA A 47 10.43 5.21 1.04
CA ALA A 47 11.49 5.98 1.67
C ALA A 47 11.11 6.39 3.09
N SER A 48 12.03 6.23 4.02
CA SER A 48 11.94 6.83 5.35
C SER A 48 12.22 8.34 5.28
N GLY A 49 11.66 9.08 6.22
CA GLY A 49 11.76 10.54 6.30
C GLY A 49 10.82 11.26 5.33
N MET A 50 11.16 12.51 5.04
CA MET A 50 10.33 13.41 4.24
C MET A 50 10.15 12.93 2.80
N ILE A 51 9.07 13.39 2.16
CA ILE A 51 8.70 12.99 0.81
C ILE A 51 9.76 13.31 -0.25
N LYS A 52 10.65 14.28 0.01
CA LYS A 52 11.80 14.57 -0.84
C LYS A 52 12.73 13.36 -1.02
N ASN A 53 12.79 12.47 -0.02
CA ASN A 53 13.60 11.24 -0.10
C ASN A 53 12.97 10.24 -1.07
N LEU A 54 11.64 10.12 -1.07
CA LEU A 54 10.90 9.33 -2.05
C LEU A 54 11.04 9.93 -3.45
N ASP A 55 10.87 11.23 -3.59
CA ASP A 55 11.02 11.97 -4.85
C ASP A 55 12.38 11.72 -5.51
N ALA A 56 13.46 11.80 -4.72
CA ALA A 56 14.81 11.51 -5.21
C ALA A 56 14.96 10.06 -5.72
N LYS A 57 14.37 9.07 -5.02
CA LYS A 57 14.40 7.66 -5.43
C LYS A 57 13.64 7.42 -6.73
N ILE A 58 12.50 8.07 -6.93
CA ILE A 58 11.65 7.89 -8.13
C ILE A 58 11.91 8.90 -9.24
N LYS A 59 12.86 9.82 -9.05
CA LYS A 59 13.25 10.84 -10.04
C LYS A 59 12.04 11.63 -10.56
N GLY A 60 11.24 12.20 -9.65
CA GLY A 60 10.01 12.90 -10.01
C GLY A 60 8.91 12.01 -10.59
N GLY A 61 9.01 10.71 -10.45
CA GLY A 61 8.08 9.72 -11.01
C GLY A 61 8.57 9.04 -12.30
N ALA A 62 9.68 9.49 -12.89
CA ALA A 62 10.20 8.91 -14.13
C ALA A 62 10.65 7.44 -13.99
N ALA A 63 11.04 7.03 -12.77
CA ALA A 63 11.47 5.66 -12.51
C ALA A 63 10.30 4.67 -12.29
N LEU A 64 9.04 5.14 -12.26
CA LEU A 64 7.84 4.34 -12.01
C LEU A 64 6.79 4.60 -13.11
N PRO A 65 6.99 4.13 -14.35
CA PRO A 65 5.98 4.27 -15.39
C PRO A 65 4.76 3.40 -15.10
N GLY A 66 3.56 3.96 -15.36
CA GLY A 66 2.28 3.27 -15.22
C GLY A 66 1.11 4.24 -15.05
N HIS A 67 -0.11 3.73 -15.21
CA HIS A 67 -1.31 4.54 -15.31
C HIS A 67 -2.28 4.39 -14.12
N ALA A 68 -1.98 3.52 -13.20
CA ALA A 68 -2.73 3.34 -11.96
C ALA A 68 -1.77 3.16 -10.80
N GLY A 69 -2.10 3.73 -9.64
CA GLY A 69 -1.24 3.60 -8.47
C GLY A 69 -1.86 4.18 -7.20
N ILE A 70 -1.24 3.85 -6.10
CA ILE A 70 -1.57 4.33 -4.76
C ILE A 70 -0.30 4.87 -4.08
N GLY A 71 -0.49 5.86 -3.24
CA GLY A 71 0.60 6.45 -2.45
C GLY A 71 0.17 6.76 -1.04
N HIS A 72 1.15 6.86 -0.15
CA HIS A 72 0.94 7.05 1.28
C HIS A 72 2.02 7.91 1.91
N THR A 73 1.62 8.82 2.81
CA THR A 73 2.49 9.46 3.80
C THR A 73 2.13 8.92 5.18
N ARG A 74 3.13 8.46 5.92
CA ARG A 74 2.94 7.77 7.18
C ARG A 74 3.20 8.69 8.37
N TRP A 75 2.39 8.50 9.41
CA TRP A 75 2.67 8.85 10.78
C TRP A 75 2.70 7.53 11.56
N ALA A 76 3.88 7.11 11.98
CA ALA A 76 4.08 5.79 12.57
C ALA A 76 3.25 5.58 13.84
N THR A 77 2.53 4.46 13.89
CA THR A 77 1.82 3.96 15.07
C THR A 77 2.35 2.58 15.48
N HIS A 78 2.71 1.73 14.51
CA HIS A 78 3.27 0.40 14.71
C HIS A 78 4.52 0.23 13.84
N GLY A 79 5.63 -0.17 14.46
CA GLY A 79 6.93 -0.33 13.80
C GLY A 79 7.67 1.00 13.57
N GLU A 80 8.99 0.97 13.60
CA GLU A 80 9.84 2.13 13.38
C GLU A 80 9.67 2.74 11.99
N PRO A 81 10.00 4.04 11.79
CA PRO A 81 9.93 4.71 10.49
C PRO A 81 11.10 4.30 9.59
N THR A 82 11.02 3.10 9.05
CA THR A 82 11.99 2.51 8.11
C THR A 82 11.38 2.38 6.71
N ASP A 83 12.20 2.17 5.70
CA ASP A 83 11.72 1.88 4.34
C ASP A 83 10.84 0.62 4.31
N VAL A 84 11.17 -0.39 5.12
CA VAL A 84 10.40 -1.64 5.20
C VAL A 84 9.02 -1.42 5.78
N ASN A 85 8.92 -0.63 6.84
CA ASN A 85 7.67 -0.32 7.54
C ASN A 85 6.86 0.80 6.89
N ALA A 86 7.42 1.52 5.90
CA ALA A 86 6.65 2.47 5.11
C ALA A 86 5.57 1.76 4.28
N HIS A 87 4.46 2.45 4.02
CA HIS A 87 3.42 1.99 3.11
C HIS A 87 3.73 2.42 1.67
N PRO A 88 3.21 1.71 0.66
CA PRO A 88 2.31 0.55 0.68
C PRO A 88 3.00 -0.75 1.14
N HIS A 89 2.18 -1.76 1.49
CA HIS A 89 2.60 -3.16 1.63
C HIS A 89 2.12 -3.96 0.43
N MET A 90 2.88 -4.99 0.04
CA MET A 90 2.63 -5.77 -1.16
C MET A 90 2.53 -7.27 -0.82
N SER A 91 1.60 -7.99 -1.46
CA SER A 91 1.46 -9.44 -1.31
C SER A 91 2.72 -10.20 -1.74
N ASN A 92 2.87 -11.44 -1.28
CA ASN A 92 4.07 -12.23 -1.58
C ASN A 92 4.25 -12.51 -3.07
N ASP A 93 3.15 -12.60 -3.82
CA ASP A 93 3.13 -12.80 -5.28
C ASP A 93 3.01 -11.50 -6.09
N ASN A 94 3.07 -10.34 -5.42
CA ASN A 94 2.99 -8.99 -6.01
C ASN A 94 1.67 -8.67 -6.74
N LYS A 95 0.57 -9.36 -6.43
CA LYS A 95 -0.76 -9.07 -7.00
C LYS A 95 -1.41 -7.84 -6.40
N PHE A 96 -1.18 -7.59 -5.11
CA PHE A 96 -1.84 -6.52 -4.38
C PHE A 96 -0.83 -5.59 -3.73
N ALA A 97 -1.17 -4.29 -3.73
CA ALA A 97 -0.56 -3.31 -2.85
C ALA A 97 -1.64 -2.61 -2.02
N VAL A 98 -1.41 -2.42 -0.72
CA VAL A 98 -2.37 -1.86 0.23
C VAL A 98 -1.74 -0.78 1.08
N VAL A 99 -2.49 0.30 1.33
CA VAL A 99 -2.11 1.39 2.23
C VAL A 99 -3.13 1.57 3.33
N ASN A 100 -2.62 1.96 4.47
CA ASN A 100 -3.23 2.57 5.64
C ASN A 100 -4.27 1.75 6.41
N GLY A 101 -4.05 1.68 7.74
CA GLY A 101 -4.99 1.13 8.71
C GLY A 101 -4.42 1.20 10.12
N ILE A 102 -5.32 1.10 11.11
CA ILE A 102 -5.02 0.67 12.47
C ILE A 102 -5.87 -0.57 12.69
N ILE A 103 -5.22 -1.73 12.65
CA ILE A 103 -5.87 -3.04 12.71
C ILE A 103 -5.63 -3.62 14.10
N GLU A 104 -6.64 -3.54 14.96
CA GLU A 104 -6.51 -3.92 16.35
C GLU A 104 -6.28 -5.42 16.56
N ASN A 105 -6.90 -6.25 15.73
CA ASN A 105 -6.74 -7.71 15.77
C ASN A 105 -5.59 -8.24 14.89
N TYR A 106 -4.63 -7.39 14.50
CA TYR A 106 -3.55 -7.75 13.57
C TYR A 106 -2.68 -8.90 14.09
N ALA A 107 -2.42 -8.97 15.39
CA ALA A 107 -1.55 -10.00 15.96
C ALA A 107 -2.12 -11.42 15.76
N GLN A 108 -3.42 -11.60 15.99
CA GLN A 108 -4.11 -12.86 15.75
C GLN A 108 -4.12 -13.21 14.26
N LEU A 109 -4.44 -12.24 13.39
CA LEU A 109 -4.46 -12.44 11.93
C LEU A 109 -3.07 -12.79 11.40
N ARG A 110 -2.03 -12.15 11.94
CA ARG A 110 -0.63 -12.40 11.56
C ARG A 110 -0.21 -13.84 11.86
N GLU A 111 -0.53 -14.36 13.05
CA GLU A 111 -0.20 -15.74 13.41
C GLU A 111 -0.98 -16.75 12.58
N GLU A 112 -2.26 -16.50 12.31
CA GLU A 112 -3.06 -17.33 11.39
C GLU A 112 -2.45 -17.38 9.99
N LEU A 113 -2.09 -16.22 9.43
CA LEU A 113 -1.53 -16.11 8.09
C LEU A 113 -0.13 -16.75 7.98
N LYS A 114 0.72 -16.60 9.00
CA LYS A 114 2.00 -17.32 9.09
C LYS A 114 1.80 -18.82 9.09
N GLY A 115 0.81 -19.32 9.84
CA GLY A 115 0.44 -20.75 9.85
C GLY A 115 -0.01 -21.27 8.49
N LYS A 116 -0.47 -20.39 7.60
CA LYS A 116 -0.85 -20.69 6.20
C LYS A 116 0.28 -20.46 5.19
N GLY A 117 1.48 -20.10 5.67
CA GLY A 117 2.68 -19.94 4.84
C GLY A 117 2.94 -18.53 4.31
N PHE A 118 2.14 -17.52 4.69
CA PHE A 118 2.40 -16.13 4.31
C PHE A 118 3.63 -15.57 5.02
N GLN A 119 4.48 -14.88 4.27
CA GLN A 119 5.70 -14.28 4.79
C GLN A 119 5.51 -12.78 5.02
N PHE A 120 5.74 -12.35 6.24
CA PHE A 120 5.69 -10.95 6.63
C PHE A 120 7.08 -10.31 6.53
N LYS A 121 7.13 -9.12 5.93
CA LYS A 121 8.37 -8.35 5.73
C LYS A 121 8.49 -7.18 6.68
N SER A 122 7.35 -6.65 7.17
CA SER A 122 7.30 -5.49 8.03
C SER A 122 6.79 -5.82 9.44
N GLU A 123 6.93 -4.85 10.33
CA GLU A 123 6.38 -4.91 11.69
C GLU A 123 5.00 -4.25 11.80
N THR A 124 4.46 -3.73 10.69
CA THR A 124 3.21 -3.00 10.68
C THR A 124 2.00 -3.93 10.79
N ASP A 125 0.95 -3.41 11.39
CA ASP A 125 -0.35 -4.05 11.47
C ASP A 125 -1.04 -4.18 10.09
N THR A 126 -0.85 -3.20 9.23
CA THR A 126 -1.50 -3.11 7.90
C THR A 126 -1.09 -4.26 6.95
N GLU A 127 0.08 -4.86 7.11
CA GLU A 127 0.54 -5.94 6.22
C GLU A 127 -0.37 -7.18 6.26
N VAL A 128 -1.14 -7.41 7.32
CA VAL A 128 -2.12 -8.51 7.37
C VAL A 128 -3.19 -8.37 6.28
N ILE A 129 -3.53 -7.14 5.91
CA ILE A 129 -4.59 -6.86 4.92
C ILE A 129 -4.20 -7.39 3.55
N VAL A 130 -2.98 -7.13 3.12
CA VAL A 130 -2.53 -7.55 1.78
C VAL A 130 -2.44 -9.07 1.66
N HIS A 131 -2.10 -9.77 2.74
CA HIS A 131 -2.10 -11.24 2.77
C HIS A 131 -3.51 -11.83 2.88
N LEU A 132 -4.45 -11.19 3.58
CA LEU A 132 -5.86 -11.57 3.54
C LEU A 132 -6.45 -11.39 2.14
N MET A 133 -6.12 -10.27 1.46
CA MET A 133 -6.53 -10.05 0.07
C MET A 133 -6.05 -11.17 -0.83
N ASP A 134 -4.78 -11.54 -0.74
CA ASP A 134 -4.19 -12.62 -1.52
C ASP A 134 -4.86 -13.98 -1.22
N MET A 135 -5.11 -14.26 0.06
CA MET A 135 -5.79 -15.49 0.49
C MET A 135 -7.24 -15.61 -0.03
N TYR A 136 -7.95 -14.49 -0.14
CA TYR A 136 -9.38 -14.50 -0.52
C TYR A 136 -9.64 -14.21 -1.99
N TYR A 137 -8.60 -13.88 -2.76
CA TYR A 137 -8.76 -13.55 -4.16
C TYR A 137 -8.94 -14.80 -5.03
N GLU A 138 -10.08 -14.90 -5.66
CA GLU A 138 -10.48 -15.96 -6.59
C GLU A 138 -10.92 -15.38 -7.95
N GLY A 139 -10.26 -14.30 -8.41
CA GLY A 139 -10.59 -13.61 -9.67
C GLY A 139 -11.69 -12.54 -9.54
N ASP A 140 -12.09 -12.17 -8.32
CA ASP A 140 -13.07 -11.12 -8.03
C ASP A 140 -12.58 -10.24 -6.90
N LEU A 141 -12.03 -9.06 -7.25
CA LEU A 141 -11.47 -8.11 -6.30
C LEU A 141 -12.50 -7.64 -5.26
N LYS A 142 -13.73 -7.38 -5.69
CA LYS A 142 -14.79 -6.91 -4.79
C LYS A 142 -15.09 -7.94 -3.70
N LYS A 143 -15.21 -9.22 -4.08
CA LYS A 143 -15.43 -10.30 -3.11
C LYS A 143 -14.26 -10.46 -2.15
N ALA A 144 -13.02 -10.39 -2.66
CA ALA A 144 -11.82 -10.46 -1.83
C ALA A 144 -11.77 -9.31 -0.80
N VAL A 145 -12.08 -8.07 -1.23
CA VAL A 145 -12.18 -6.92 -0.33
C VAL A 145 -13.24 -7.15 0.75
N LEU A 146 -14.46 -7.54 0.37
CA LEU A 146 -15.55 -7.76 1.33
C LEU A 146 -15.22 -8.87 2.35
N LYS A 147 -14.61 -9.98 1.92
CA LYS A 147 -14.13 -11.03 2.82
C LYS A 147 -13.02 -10.50 3.75
N THR A 148 -12.09 -9.72 3.22
CA THR A 148 -10.99 -9.14 4.01
C THR A 148 -11.52 -8.20 5.10
N ILE A 149 -12.33 -7.20 4.73
CA ILE A 149 -12.85 -6.23 5.71
C ILE A 149 -13.74 -6.87 6.77
N SER A 150 -14.42 -7.98 6.47
CA SER A 150 -15.21 -8.72 7.49
C SER A 150 -14.36 -9.39 8.58
N ARG A 151 -13.02 -9.46 8.37
CA ARG A 151 -12.06 -10.02 9.32
C ARG A 151 -11.32 -8.96 10.13
N LEU A 152 -11.40 -7.70 9.72
CA LEU A 152 -10.66 -6.61 10.33
C LEU A 152 -11.44 -5.96 11.46
N GLU A 153 -10.75 -5.70 12.57
CA GLU A 153 -11.23 -4.89 13.68
C GLU A 153 -10.34 -3.66 13.81
N GLY A 154 -10.93 -2.49 14.04
CA GLY A 154 -10.18 -1.24 14.21
C GLY A 154 -10.69 -0.09 13.34
N ALA A 155 -9.87 0.97 13.23
CA ALA A 155 -10.18 2.17 12.46
C ALA A 155 -9.22 2.27 11.25
N TYR A 156 -9.76 2.15 10.06
CA TYR A 156 -8.95 2.15 8.85
C TYR A 156 -9.63 2.87 7.68
N ALA A 157 -8.81 3.40 6.78
CA ALA A 157 -9.19 3.83 5.45
C ALA A 157 -8.20 3.19 4.47
N LEU A 158 -8.66 2.40 3.54
CA LEU A 158 -7.81 1.56 2.71
C LEU A 158 -7.71 2.13 1.28
N GLY A 159 -6.52 2.02 0.68
CA GLY A 159 -6.34 2.07 -0.75
C GLY A 159 -5.73 0.75 -1.20
N ILE A 160 -6.37 0.07 -2.12
CA ILE A 160 -5.99 -1.26 -2.61
C ILE A 160 -5.78 -1.18 -4.13
N LEU A 161 -4.59 -1.54 -4.59
CA LEU A 161 -4.25 -1.68 -6.01
C LEU A 161 -4.13 -3.16 -6.35
N CYS A 162 -4.80 -3.60 -7.43
CA CYS A 162 -4.76 -4.96 -7.93
C CYS A 162 -4.13 -5.00 -9.33
N SER A 163 -3.16 -5.89 -9.55
CA SER A 163 -2.53 -6.07 -10.86
C SER A 163 -3.38 -6.88 -11.85
N GLU A 164 -4.19 -7.80 -11.35
CA GLU A 164 -4.95 -8.76 -12.16
C GLU A 164 -6.17 -8.15 -12.86
N GLU A 165 -6.69 -7.03 -12.35
CA GLU A 165 -7.90 -6.39 -12.86
C GLU A 165 -7.62 -5.03 -13.55
N GLY A 166 -6.55 -4.95 -14.33
CA GLY A 166 -6.26 -3.80 -15.19
C GLY A 166 -5.96 -2.50 -14.42
N GLY A 167 -5.38 -2.59 -13.21
CA GLY A 167 -5.06 -1.41 -12.41
C GLY A 167 -6.26 -0.82 -11.68
N ARG A 168 -7.26 -1.64 -11.38
CA ARG A 168 -8.38 -1.22 -10.55
C ARG A 168 -7.92 -0.87 -9.14
N ILE A 169 -8.43 0.24 -8.64
CA ILE A 169 -8.24 0.70 -7.28
C ILE A 169 -9.57 0.59 -6.53
N VAL A 170 -9.50 0.09 -5.30
CA VAL A 170 -10.61 0.12 -4.34
C VAL A 170 -10.19 0.99 -3.16
N ALA A 171 -11.09 1.89 -2.73
CA ALA A 171 -10.90 2.76 -1.58
C ALA A 171 -12.23 2.87 -0.79
#